data_5be3be7e4580681c552b7df79c1b11a9
#
_entry.id   5be3be7e4580681c552b7df79c1b11a9
#
_cell.length_a   1.000
_cell.length_b   1.000
_cell.length_c   1.000
_cell.angle_alpha   90.00
_cell.angle_beta   90.00
_cell.angle_gamma   90.00
#
_symmetry.space_group_name_H-M   'P 1'
#
loop_
_entity.id
_entity.type
_entity.pdbx_description
1 polymer ?
#
loop_
_entity_poly.entity_id
_entity_poly.type
_entity_poly.pdbx_seq_one_letter_code
_entity_poly.pdbx_strand_id
1 'polypeptide(L)'
;MPDGSGHMQPYLDQALDGAASFAGAGTGWIDALRRAGADAYGAHGLPRRRDEYWRYTNLNALADEEFRLANGAPAIGLPSLPHKSVAELATYRVVVVNGRLRPDLCALGGLPDDVLVAGLEDLLNAAPARLEPYLGKIIRLADMPMAALNTAFLRDGMAVFVGDGIVLDKPVHLISITALGEAA
;
A
#
# COMPACT_ATOMS: atom_id res chain seq x y z
N MET A 1 -19.79 24.47 10.20
CA MET A 1 -19.17 23.15 10.39
C MET A 1 -17.75 23.28 9.89
N PRO A 2 -16.70 23.02 10.70
CA PRO A 2 -15.34 23.04 10.19
C PRO A 2 -15.25 22.03 9.05
N ASP A 3 -14.72 22.45 7.94
CA ASP A 3 -14.44 21.55 6.84
C ASP A 3 -13.29 20.65 7.30
N GLY A 4 -13.41 19.33 7.21
CA GLY A 4 -12.39 18.39 7.68
C GLY A 4 -11.06 18.43 6.91
N SER A 5 -10.77 19.50 6.18
CA SER A 5 -9.54 19.69 5.42
C SER A 5 -8.34 20.05 6.32
N GLY A 6 -8.59 20.64 7.49
CA GLY A 6 -7.51 21.10 8.38
C GLY A 6 -6.81 19.98 9.17
N HIS A 7 -7.45 18.85 9.42
CA HIS A 7 -6.91 17.83 10.32
C HIS A 7 -5.92 16.87 9.66
N MET A 8 -5.97 16.70 8.33
CA MET A 8 -5.07 15.79 7.60
C MET A 8 -3.88 16.50 6.95
N GLN A 9 -3.85 17.84 6.97
CA GLN A 9 -2.71 18.61 6.45
C GLN A 9 -1.39 18.24 7.12
N PRO A 10 -1.32 18.08 8.47
CA PRO A 10 -0.08 17.69 9.13
C PRO A 10 0.48 16.33 8.65
N TYR A 11 -0.37 15.41 8.20
CA TYR A 11 0.07 14.12 7.68
C TYR A 11 0.66 14.24 6.28
N LEU A 12 0.07 15.09 5.42
CA LEU A 12 0.65 15.38 4.12
C LEU A 12 2.01 16.06 4.27
N ASP A 13 2.15 16.97 5.21
CA ASP A 13 3.42 17.61 5.49
C ASP A 13 4.46 16.57 5.97
N GLN A 14 4.08 15.63 6.85
CA GLN A 14 4.92 14.50 7.24
C GLN A 14 5.30 13.59 6.06
N ALA A 15 4.38 13.36 5.12
CA ALA A 15 4.67 12.56 3.92
C ALA A 15 5.70 13.24 3.04
N LEU A 16 5.55 14.54 2.82
CA LEU A 16 6.46 15.34 1.99
C LEU A 16 7.83 15.49 2.66
N ASP A 17 7.86 15.76 3.95
CA ASP A 17 9.10 15.86 4.75
C ASP A 17 9.83 14.50 4.83
N GLY A 18 9.09 13.41 4.97
CA GLY A 18 9.62 12.05 5.01
C GLY A 18 10.00 11.47 3.65
N ALA A 19 9.55 12.07 2.54
CA ALA A 19 9.69 11.51 1.19
C ALA A 19 11.14 11.23 0.80
N ALA A 20 12.10 12.02 1.28
CA ALA A 20 13.52 11.81 1.04
C ALA A 20 14.06 10.49 1.64
N SER A 21 13.38 9.92 2.63
CA SER A 21 13.74 8.64 3.25
C SER A 21 12.97 7.45 2.67
N PHE A 22 12.02 7.69 1.76
CA PHE A 22 11.22 6.63 1.18
C PHE A 22 11.97 5.91 0.07
N ALA A 23 11.61 4.65 -0.17
CA ALA A 23 12.18 3.85 -1.25
C ALA A 23 12.09 4.56 -2.61
N GLY A 24 13.16 4.52 -3.39
CA GLY A 24 13.24 5.17 -4.70
C GLY A 24 13.27 6.70 -4.66
N ALA A 25 13.51 7.33 -3.50
CA ALA A 25 13.68 8.78 -3.39
C ALA A 25 14.80 9.28 -4.32
N GLY A 26 14.60 10.44 -4.95
CA GLY A 26 15.49 10.98 -5.97
C GLY A 26 15.25 10.43 -7.39
N THR A 27 14.37 9.44 -7.55
CA THR A 27 13.92 9.00 -8.88
C THR A 27 12.76 9.89 -9.33
N GLY A 28 13.00 10.73 -10.33
CA GLY A 28 12.13 11.84 -10.70
C GLY A 28 10.65 11.48 -10.90
N TRP A 29 10.33 10.34 -11.56
CA TRP A 29 8.94 9.92 -11.76
C TRP A 29 8.27 9.45 -10.46
N ILE A 30 9.02 8.83 -9.53
CA ILE A 30 8.51 8.38 -8.23
C ILE A 30 8.17 9.60 -7.36
N ASP A 31 9.08 10.56 -7.30
CA ASP A 31 8.88 11.78 -6.54
C ASP A 31 7.72 12.62 -7.12
N ALA A 32 7.59 12.65 -8.44
CA ALA A 32 6.46 13.30 -9.11
C ALA A 32 5.13 12.59 -8.80
N LEU A 33 5.12 11.25 -8.75
CA LEU A 33 3.94 10.47 -8.42
C LEU A 33 3.48 10.71 -6.97
N ARG A 34 4.41 10.72 -6.01
CA ARG A 34 4.11 11.04 -4.60
C ARG A 34 3.54 12.44 -4.46
N ARG A 35 4.15 13.41 -5.14
CA ARG A 35 3.66 14.80 -5.12
C ARG A 35 2.26 14.91 -5.72
N ALA A 36 2.01 14.26 -6.86
CA ALA A 36 0.67 14.22 -7.46
C ALA A 36 -0.37 13.59 -6.53
N GLY A 37 0.02 12.57 -5.76
CA GLY A 37 -0.83 11.99 -4.71
C GLY A 37 -1.15 13.00 -3.60
N ALA A 38 -0.15 13.69 -3.10
CA ALA A 38 -0.31 14.71 -2.05
C ALA A 38 -1.20 15.88 -2.53
N ASP A 39 -0.95 16.37 -3.74
CA ASP A 39 -1.72 17.48 -4.34
C ASP A 39 -3.20 17.08 -4.53
N ALA A 40 -3.44 15.88 -5.08
CA ALA A 40 -4.79 15.36 -5.29
C ALA A 40 -5.54 15.15 -3.96
N TYR A 41 -4.87 14.61 -2.94
CA TYR A 41 -5.46 14.47 -1.62
C TYR A 41 -5.69 15.81 -0.95
N GLY A 42 -4.74 16.74 -1.02
CA GLY A 42 -4.87 18.10 -0.48
C GLY A 42 -6.06 18.87 -1.05
N ALA A 43 -6.38 18.65 -2.33
CA ALA A 43 -7.52 19.26 -2.99
C ALA A 43 -8.88 18.73 -2.51
N HIS A 44 -8.97 17.46 -2.07
CA HIS A 44 -10.24 16.78 -1.75
C HIS A 44 -10.41 16.47 -0.26
N GLY A 45 -9.31 16.17 0.45
CA GLY A 45 -9.30 15.69 1.82
C GLY A 45 -9.92 14.29 1.98
N LEU A 46 -10.32 13.95 3.19
CA LEU A 46 -11.04 12.71 3.47
C LEU A 46 -12.37 12.65 2.74
N PRO A 47 -12.71 11.49 2.13
CA PRO A 47 -14.03 11.27 1.54
C PRO A 47 -15.15 11.50 2.56
N ARG A 48 -16.25 12.07 2.10
CA ARG A 48 -17.43 12.39 2.91
C ARG A 48 -18.62 11.57 2.45
N ARG A 49 -19.61 11.40 3.29
CA ARG A 49 -20.86 10.67 2.94
C ARG A 49 -21.63 11.26 1.75
N ARG A 50 -21.36 12.51 1.37
CA ARG A 50 -21.91 13.12 0.15
C ARG A 50 -21.23 12.63 -1.11
N ASP A 51 -20.03 12.05 -1.01
CA ASP A 51 -19.30 11.52 -2.15
C ASP A 51 -19.91 10.15 -2.47
N GLU A 52 -20.33 9.94 -3.71
CA GLU A 52 -21.19 8.81 -4.12
C GLU A 52 -20.61 7.45 -3.71
N TYR A 53 -19.31 7.23 -3.93
CA TYR A 53 -18.65 5.99 -3.58
C TYR A 53 -18.48 5.76 -2.07
N TRP A 54 -18.70 6.82 -1.25
CA TRP A 54 -18.48 6.80 0.20
C TRP A 54 -19.76 7.00 1.01
N ARG A 55 -20.92 7.09 0.34
CA ARG A 55 -22.20 7.44 1.02
C ARG A 55 -22.57 6.48 2.15
N TYR A 56 -22.12 5.24 2.09
CA TYR A 56 -22.36 4.22 3.12
C TYR A 56 -21.19 3.99 4.08
N THR A 57 -20.06 4.70 3.89
CA THR A 57 -18.86 4.59 4.72
C THR A 57 -18.59 5.92 5.40
N ASN A 58 -18.61 5.89 6.74
CA ASN A 58 -18.30 7.08 7.53
C ASN A 58 -16.83 7.06 7.99
N LEU A 59 -16.05 8.03 7.53
CA LEU A 59 -14.64 8.17 7.88
C LEU A 59 -14.38 9.30 8.90
N ASN A 60 -15.44 9.89 9.50
CA ASN A 60 -15.27 11.00 10.44
C ASN A 60 -14.38 10.62 11.63
N ALA A 61 -14.45 9.37 12.10
CA ALA A 61 -13.57 8.92 13.18
C ALA A 61 -12.08 8.99 12.83
N LEU A 62 -11.72 8.85 11.55
CA LEU A 62 -10.33 8.98 11.11
C LEU A 62 -9.86 10.44 11.10
N ALA A 63 -10.78 11.40 10.98
CA ALA A 63 -10.45 12.81 10.96
C ALA A 63 -9.96 13.33 12.33
N ASP A 64 -10.41 12.68 13.40
CA ASP A 64 -10.13 13.08 14.79
C ASP A 64 -8.92 12.31 15.39
N GLU A 65 -8.38 11.32 14.67
CA GLU A 65 -7.28 10.48 15.14
C GLU A 65 -5.92 11.02 14.69
N GLU A 66 -4.94 10.90 15.56
CA GLU A 66 -3.53 11.14 15.21
C GLU A 66 -2.88 9.86 14.68
N PHE A 67 -2.48 9.89 13.41
CA PHE A 67 -1.73 8.79 12.80
C PHE A 67 -0.24 9.12 12.77
N ARG A 68 0.58 8.08 12.92
CA ARG A 68 2.03 8.16 12.73
C ARG A 68 2.46 7.15 11.69
N LEU A 69 3.50 7.46 10.95
CA LEU A 69 4.11 6.50 10.04
C LEU A 69 4.60 5.29 10.84
N ALA A 70 4.14 4.10 10.43
CA ALA A 70 4.61 2.86 11.03
C ALA A 70 6.12 2.68 10.75
N ASN A 71 6.91 2.54 11.79
CA ASN A 71 8.33 2.25 11.68
C ASN A 71 8.55 0.75 11.87
N GLY A 72 8.89 0.08 10.75
CA GLY A 72 9.18 -1.35 10.75
C GLY A 72 7.93 -2.25 10.75
N ALA A 73 8.18 -3.54 10.59
CA ALA A 73 7.18 -4.58 10.77
C ALA A 73 7.50 -5.30 12.08
N PRO A 74 6.55 -5.40 13.02
CA PRO A 74 6.77 -6.15 14.26
C PRO A 74 7.09 -7.62 13.95
N ALA A 75 7.88 -8.25 14.84
CA ALA A 75 8.15 -9.68 14.76
C ALA A 75 6.89 -10.45 15.15
N ILE A 76 6.08 -10.80 14.15
CA ILE A 76 4.87 -11.61 14.34
C ILE A 76 4.96 -12.90 13.52
N GLY A 77 4.38 -13.97 14.04
CA GLY A 77 4.08 -15.17 13.26
C GLY A 77 2.78 -15.03 12.46
N LEU A 78 2.49 -16.01 11.62
CA LEU A 78 1.17 -16.09 10.96
C LEU A 78 0.11 -16.33 12.04
N PRO A 79 -0.87 -15.44 12.17
CA PRO A 79 -2.03 -15.73 13.03
C PRO A 79 -2.82 -16.91 12.44
N SER A 80 -3.56 -17.60 13.30
CA SER A 80 -4.54 -18.57 12.83
C SER A 80 -5.56 -17.84 11.96
N LEU A 81 -5.64 -18.22 10.69
CA LEU A 81 -6.61 -17.59 9.78
C LEU A 81 -8.02 -17.95 10.26
N PRO A 82 -8.94 -16.97 10.37
CA PRO A 82 -10.28 -17.19 10.94
C PRO A 82 -11.17 -18.11 10.10
N HIS A 83 -10.81 -18.33 8.83
CA HIS A 83 -11.57 -19.17 7.91
C HIS A 83 -10.74 -20.38 7.47
N LYS A 84 -11.03 -21.55 8.04
CA LYS A 84 -10.37 -22.82 7.69
C LYS A 84 -10.40 -23.11 6.20
N SER A 85 -11.51 -22.80 5.51
CA SER A 85 -11.65 -23.03 4.07
C SER A 85 -10.60 -22.30 3.21
N VAL A 86 -10.17 -21.12 3.64
CA VAL A 86 -9.12 -20.36 2.92
C VAL A 86 -7.73 -20.86 3.31
N ALA A 87 -7.55 -21.24 4.60
CA ALA A 87 -6.28 -21.76 5.09
C ALA A 87 -5.89 -23.11 4.46
N GLU A 88 -6.89 -23.90 4.06
CA GLU A 88 -6.71 -25.23 3.45
C GLU A 88 -6.50 -25.19 1.93
N LEU A 89 -6.70 -24.03 1.28
CA LEU A 89 -6.46 -23.91 -0.15
C LEU A 89 -4.97 -23.98 -0.48
N ALA A 90 -4.63 -24.80 -1.49
CA ALA A 90 -3.31 -24.76 -2.07
C ALA A 90 -3.11 -23.43 -2.81
N THR A 91 -2.26 -22.55 -2.30
CA THR A 91 -2.04 -21.20 -2.84
C THR A 91 -0.57 -20.83 -2.85
N TYR A 92 -0.20 -19.86 -3.67
CA TYR A 92 1.02 -19.09 -3.52
C TYR A 92 0.73 -18.00 -2.49
N ARG A 93 1.16 -18.22 -1.24
CA ARG A 93 0.87 -17.31 -0.15
C ARG A 93 1.86 -16.16 -0.11
N VAL A 94 1.33 -14.94 -0.14
CA VAL A 94 2.09 -13.69 0.02
C VAL A 94 1.59 -12.98 1.26
N VAL A 95 2.49 -12.57 2.15
CA VAL A 95 2.16 -11.94 3.41
C VAL A 95 2.77 -10.56 3.50
N VAL A 96 1.93 -9.57 3.79
CA VAL A 96 2.37 -8.22 4.14
C VAL A 96 1.96 -7.90 5.58
N VAL A 97 2.83 -7.26 6.31
CA VAL A 97 2.58 -6.82 7.69
C VAL A 97 2.80 -5.32 7.76
N ASN A 98 1.78 -4.57 8.18
CA ASN A 98 1.80 -3.12 8.18
C ASN A 98 2.25 -2.52 6.83
N GLY A 99 1.79 -3.14 5.73
CA GLY A 99 2.11 -2.73 4.36
C GLY A 99 3.47 -3.18 3.83
N ARG A 100 4.29 -3.92 4.61
CA ARG A 100 5.61 -4.42 4.19
C ARG A 100 5.57 -5.91 3.87
N LEU A 101 6.17 -6.29 2.74
CA LEU A 101 6.34 -7.70 2.40
C LEU A 101 7.17 -8.42 3.46
N ARG A 102 6.70 -9.61 3.87
CA ARG A 102 7.38 -10.50 4.81
C ARG A 102 7.73 -11.83 4.13
N PRO A 103 8.90 -11.90 3.45
CA PRO A 103 9.32 -13.10 2.71
C PRO A 103 9.36 -14.36 3.58
N ASP A 104 9.72 -14.20 4.86
CA ASP A 104 9.78 -15.28 5.86
C ASP A 104 8.40 -15.90 6.19
N LEU A 105 7.32 -15.17 5.94
CA LEU A 105 5.94 -15.64 6.12
C LEU A 105 5.27 -16.08 4.80
N CYS A 106 5.91 -15.81 3.66
CA CYS A 106 5.42 -16.22 2.35
C CYS A 106 5.63 -17.74 2.13
N ALA A 107 4.83 -18.32 1.22
CA ALA A 107 5.01 -19.67 0.74
C ALA A 107 4.82 -19.68 -0.78
N LEU A 108 5.93 -19.58 -1.50
CA LEU A 108 5.99 -19.42 -2.95
C LEU A 108 6.62 -20.63 -3.66
N GLY A 109 6.75 -21.77 -2.96
CA GLY A 109 7.33 -22.98 -3.52
C GLY A 109 6.58 -23.46 -4.75
N GLY A 110 7.33 -23.72 -5.84
CA GLY A 110 6.77 -24.12 -7.15
C GLY A 110 6.23 -22.97 -7.99
N LEU A 111 6.50 -21.73 -7.63
CA LEU A 111 6.19 -20.58 -8.48
C LEU A 111 7.03 -20.70 -9.78
N PRO A 112 6.43 -20.51 -10.97
CA PRO A 112 7.18 -20.54 -12.23
C PRO A 112 8.27 -19.47 -12.29
N ASP A 113 9.39 -19.75 -12.97
CA ASP A 113 10.55 -18.84 -13.07
C ASP A 113 10.20 -17.47 -13.68
N ASP A 114 9.21 -17.45 -14.59
CA ASP A 114 8.72 -16.22 -15.22
C ASP A 114 7.69 -15.45 -14.37
N VAL A 115 7.55 -15.81 -13.10
CA VAL A 115 6.69 -15.10 -12.13
C VAL A 115 7.53 -14.52 -11.01
N LEU A 116 7.46 -13.24 -10.86
CA LEU A 116 8.16 -12.52 -9.79
C LEU A 116 7.15 -12.03 -8.75
N VAL A 117 7.40 -12.39 -7.49
CA VAL A 117 6.76 -11.77 -6.32
C VAL A 117 7.85 -11.04 -5.53
N ALA A 118 7.73 -9.74 -5.38
CA ALA A 118 8.75 -8.93 -4.74
C ALA A 118 8.14 -7.82 -3.87
N GLY A 119 8.90 -7.34 -2.89
CA GLY A 119 8.60 -6.14 -2.14
C GLY A 119 8.66 -4.91 -3.04
N LEU A 120 7.71 -4.01 -2.87
CA LEU A 120 7.70 -2.78 -3.65
C LEU A 120 8.88 -1.88 -3.26
N GLU A 121 9.27 -1.85 -1.98
CA GLU A 121 10.44 -1.13 -1.48
C GLU A 121 11.72 -1.58 -2.21
N ASP A 122 11.94 -2.89 -2.35
CA ASP A 122 13.10 -3.44 -3.05
C ASP A 122 13.12 -3.04 -4.53
N LEU A 123 11.95 -3.12 -5.20
CA LEU A 123 11.84 -2.76 -6.61
C LEU A 123 12.01 -1.25 -6.85
N LEU A 124 11.46 -0.41 -5.97
CA LEU A 124 11.62 1.03 -6.06
C LEU A 124 13.09 1.46 -5.92
N ASN A 125 13.87 0.73 -5.11
CA ASN A 125 15.29 1.00 -4.91
C ASN A 125 16.18 0.39 -5.99
N ALA A 126 15.93 -0.88 -6.36
CA ALA A 126 16.86 -1.63 -7.21
C ALA A 126 16.48 -1.61 -8.70
N ALA A 127 15.20 -1.53 -9.03
CA ALA A 127 14.71 -1.66 -10.40
C ALA A 127 13.47 -0.80 -10.68
N PRO A 128 13.50 0.51 -10.40
CA PRO A 128 12.32 1.37 -10.53
C PRO A 128 11.73 1.40 -11.95
N ALA A 129 12.56 1.25 -12.97
CA ALA A 129 12.12 1.22 -14.38
C ALA A 129 11.13 0.08 -14.68
N ARG A 130 11.12 -1.02 -13.90
CA ARG A 130 10.14 -2.09 -14.05
C ARG A 130 8.73 -1.68 -13.61
N LEU A 131 8.63 -0.73 -12.70
CA LEU A 131 7.37 -0.26 -12.12
C LEU A 131 6.79 0.93 -12.90
N GLU A 132 7.62 1.73 -13.53
CA GLU A 132 7.23 2.98 -14.20
C GLU A 132 6.10 2.83 -15.23
N PRO A 133 6.03 1.74 -16.04
CA PRO A 133 4.94 1.55 -16.99
C PRO A 133 3.56 1.32 -16.34
N TYR A 134 3.51 0.92 -15.07
CA TYR A 134 2.29 0.47 -14.41
C TYR A 134 1.87 1.35 -13.24
N LEU A 135 2.83 1.76 -12.40
CA LEU A 135 2.53 2.43 -11.15
C LEU A 135 1.99 3.84 -11.41
N GLY A 136 0.83 4.15 -10.82
CA GLY A 136 0.16 5.44 -11.01
C GLY A 136 -0.50 5.64 -12.38
N LYS A 137 -0.62 4.60 -13.23
CA LYS A 137 -1.18 4.70 -14.58
C LYS A 137 -2.65 4.29 -14.68
N ILE A 138 -3.18 3.55 -13.70
CA ILE A 138 -4.52 2.95 -13.77
C ILE A 138 -5.52 3.78 -12.98
N ILE A 139 -5.17 4.20 -11.77
CA ILE A 139 -6.05 4.94 -10.88
C ILE A 139 -5.95 6.43 -11.15
N ARG A 140 -7.11 7.07 -11.33
CA ARG A 140 -7.21 8.54 -11.41
C ARG A 140 -7.27 9.10 -9.99
N LEU A 141 -6.17 9.68 -9.53
CA LEU A 141 -6.03 10.16 -8.15
C LEU A 141 -7.06 11.23 -7.79
N ALA A 142 -7.47 12.05 -8.76
CA ALA A 142 -8.48 13.09 -8.55
C ALA A 142 -9.86 12.53 -8.13
N ASP A 143 -10.18 11.30 -8.55
CA ASP A 143 -11.49 10.67 -8.26
C ASP A 143 -11.43 9.75 -7.03
N MET A 144 -10.23 9.49 -6.50
CA MET A 144 -9.98 8.47 -5.48
C MET A 144 -9.12 9.01 -4.33
N PRO A 145 -9.67 9.81 -3.41
CA PRO A 145 -8.90 10.48 -2.37
C PRO A 145 -8.04 9.54 -1.50
N MET A 146 -8.55 8.37 -1.13
CA MET A 146 -7.77 7.41 -0.34
C MET A 146 -6.63 6.77 -1.15
N ALA A 147 -6.80 6.59 -2.46
CA ALA A 147 -5.71 6.16 -3.33
C ALA A 147 -4.67 7.28 -3.51
N ALA A 148 -5.11 8.54 -3.56
CA ALA A 148 -4.22 9.69 -3.59
C ALA A 148 -3.38 9.78 -2.31
N LEU A 149 -4.00 9.63 -1.13
CA LEU A 149 -3.29 9.56 0.15
C LEU A 149 -2.28 8.41 0.17
N ASN A 150 -2.70 7.20 -0.22
CA ASN A 150 -1.81 6.05 -0.30
C ASN A 150 -0.62 6.29 -1.26
N THR A 151 -0.85 6.99 -2.36
CA THR A 151 0.20 7.33 -3.32
C THR A 151 1.18 8.36 -2.77
N ALA A 152 0.71 9.35 -2.00
CA ALA A 152 1.58 10.31 -1.31
C ALA A 152 2.55 9.62 -0.34
N PHE A 153 2.08 8.57 0.33
CA PHE A 153 2.87 7.75 1.28
C PHE A 153 3.47 6.50 0.65
N LEU A 154 3.63 6.44 -0.66
CA LEU A 154 4.17 5.28 -1.34
C LEU A 154 5.58 4.93 -0.83
N ARG A 155 5.68 3.86 -0.06
CA ARG A 155 6.93 3.37 0.54
C ARG A 155 7.21 1.93 0.18
N ASP A 156 6.23 1.07 0.44
CA ASP A 156 6.34 -0.38 0.26
C ASP A 156 4.98 -0.98 -0.09
N GLY A 157 4.95 -2.27 -0.28
CA GLY A 157 3.83 -3.07 -0.68
C GLY A 157 4.33 -4.36 -1.32
N MET A 158 3.56 -4.88 -2.25
CA MET A 158 4.00 -6.02 -3.05
C MET A 158 3.74 -5.78 -4.53
N ALA A 159 4.58 -6.37 -5.37
CA ALA A 159 4.38 -6.47 -6.80
C ALA A 159 4.39 -7.94 -7.22
N VAL A 160 3.49 -8.29 -8.12
CA VAL A 160 3.45 -9.59 -8.78
C VAL A 160 3.52 -9.33 -10.28
N PHE A 161 4.55 -9.87 -10.91
CA PHE A 161 4.69 -9.88 -12.36
C PHE A 161 4.51 -11.32 -12.85
N VAL A 162 3.63 -11.49 -13.79
CA VAL A 162 3.37 -12.78 -14.45
C VAL A 162 3.77 -12.62 -15.91
N GLY A 163 4.68 -13.47 -16.37
CA GLY A 163 5.14 -13.44 -17.75
C GLY A 163 4.02 -13.76 -18.75
N ASP A 164 4.21 -13.33 -19.99
CA ASP A 164 3.23 -13.54 -21.05
C ASP A 164 2.98 -15.04 -21.28
N GLY A 165 1.71 -15.42 -21.36
CA GLY A 165 1.32 -16.81 -21.58
C GLY A 165 1.44 -17.75 -20.37
N ILE A 166 1.92 -17.25 -19.24
CA ILE A 166 2.02 -18.05 -18.00
C ILE A 166 0.64 -18.19 -17.36
N VAL A 167 0.30 -19.44 -17.04
CA VAL A 167 -0.91 -19.79 -16.28
C VAL A 167 -0.46 -20.40 -14.95
N LEU A 168 -0.86 -19.76 -13.85
CA LEU A 168 -0.57 -20.26 -12.51
C LEU A 168 -1.51 -21.45 -12.20
N ASP A 169 -0.94 -22.55 -11.67
CA ASP A 169 -1.68 -23.74 -11.25
C ASP A 169 -2.44 -23.53 -9.93
N LYS A 170 -2.06 -22.50 -9.16
CA LYS A 170 -2.67 -22.11 -7.89
C LYS A 170 -2.89 -20.60 -7.85
N PRO A 171 -3.90 -20.14 -7.13
CA PRO A 171 -4.10 -18.70 -6.93
C PRO A 171 -3.01 -18.07 -6.06
N VAL A 172 -2.71 -16.80 -6.30
CA VAL A 172 -1.93 -15.98 -5.39
C VAL A 172 -2.85 -15.50 -4.27
N HIS A 173 -2.53 -15.88 -3.03
CA HIS A 173 -3.27 -15.49 -1.84
C HIS A 173 -2.51 -14.41 -1.08
N LEU A 174 -3.00 -13.18 -1.15
CA LEU A 174 -2.47 -12.06 -0.38
C LEU A 174 -3.12 -12.02 1.01
N ILE A 175 -2.27 -12.06 2.04
CA ILE A 175 -2.64 -11.88 3.43
C ILE A 175 -2.06 -10.56 3.91
N SER A 176 -2.92 -9.62 4.25
CA SER A 176 -2.54 -8.35 4.86
C SER A 176 -2.82 -8.40 6.35
N ILE A 177 -1.79 -8.18 7.15
CA ILE A 177 -1.85 -8.19 8.61
C ILE A 177 -1.56 -6.79 9.11
N THR A 178 -2.46 -6.26 9.92
CA THR A 178 -2.21 -5.06 10.71
C THR A 178 -1.87 -5.49 12.12
N ALA A 179 -0.67 -5.19 12.57
CA ALA A 179 -0.22 -5.47 13.92
C ALA A 179 0.10 -4.15 14.63
N LEU A 180 -0.39 -4.01 15.84
CA LEU A 180 0.00 -2.92 16.72
C LEU A 180 1.45 -3.21 17.14
N GLY A 181 2.39 -2.33 16.80
CA GLY A 181 3.72 -2.35 17.40
C GLY A 181 3.60 -2.00 18.87
N GLU A 182 4.46 -2.55 19.73
CA GLU A 182 4.65 -1.98 21.06
C GLU A 182 5.05 -0.51 20.84
N ALA A 183 4.31 0.40 21.48
CA ALA A 183 4.66 1.80 21.47
C ALA A 183 6.02 1.92 22.18
N ALA A 184 7.06 2.23 21.40
CA ALA A 184 8.37 2.54 21.93
C ALA A 184 8.36 3.96 22.50
#